data_56b5b507ab17b70ab8cc6f5677c6e3a9
#
_entry.id   56b5b507ab17b70ab8cc6f5677c6e3a9
#
_cell.length_a   1.000
_cell.length_b   1.000
_cell.length_c   1.000
_cell.angle_alpha   90.00
_cell.angle_beta   90.00
_cell.angle_gamma   90.00
#
_symmetry.space_group_name_H-M   'P 1'
#
loop_
_entity.id
_entity.type
_entity.pdbx_description
1 polymer ?
#
loop_
_entity_poly.entity_id
_entity_poly.type
_entity_poly.pdbx_seq_one_letter_code
_entity_poly.pdbx_strand_id
1 'polypeptide(L)'
;MRILHTSDWHLGKTLEQYSRLEEQEEFLKEFIEIVKDNDIDLVLIAGDIYDNGNPPAKAEKMFYSTISEITSSGKTAVLVIAGNHDNPERLVAASSLAYEHGVILLGEPKSIARQGVFGEYNTDNNYDFEIIESGEGYIELSIRGEKAVIITLPYPSEKRLNEVLSTELNDEDRQKSYSDRIGELFDDLALKYRDDTINLVISHLYVMGGEESGSERSIQLGGSLSVSPSKFPEKAQYCALGHLHRPQKVPGTKGKIRYSGSPIQYSKSEINYSKGAYLVDVKAGAEAEISNILFRNYKPIEIWKCDSTEEALEKCKIEGEKKIWVYLEIKTKEIISTEKDRKSTR
;
A
#
# COMPACT_ATOMS: atom_id res chain seq x y z
N MET A 1 11.97 -4.11 -17.13
CA MET A 1 11.21 -3.09 -16.36
C MET A 1 11.55 -3.21 -14.90
N ARG A 2 11.89 -2.10 -14.26
CA ARG A 2 12.21 -2.03 -12.83
C ARG A 2 11.07 -1.37 -12.08
N ILE A 3 10.49 -2.08 -11.13
CA ILE A 3 9.25 -1.69 -10.43
C ILE A 3 9.54 -1.52 -8.95
N LEU A 4 9.00 -0.47 -8.34
CA LEU A 4 8.99 -0.29 -6.89
C LEU A 4 7.55 -0.46 -6.37
N HIS A 5 7.34 -1.46 -5.51
CA HIS A 5 6.04 -1.76 -4.92
C HIS A 5 5.97 -1.32 -3.46
N THR A 6 5.01 -0.48 -3.14
CA THR A 6 4.67 0.02 -1.80
C THR A 6 3.16 0.03 -1.60
N SER A 7 2.69 0.13 -0.35
CA SER A 7 1.27 0.21 0.02
C SER A 7 1.09 0.79 1.42
N ASP A 8 -0.14 0.96 1.84
CA ASP A 8 -0.54 1.21 3.23
C ASP A 8 0.18 2.42 3.86
N TRP A 9 0.24 3.52 3.10
CA TRP A 9 0.89 4.77 3.55
C TRP A 9 0.14 5.43 4.68
N HIS A 10 -1.19 5.30 4.73
CA HIS A 10 -2.06 5.86 5.75
C HIS A 10 -1.71 7.30 6.12
N LEU A 11 -1.50 8.16 5.13
CA LEU A 11 -1.17 9.56 5.35
C LEU A 11 -2.24 10.24 6.18
N GLY A 12 -1.82 10.91 7.26
CA GLY A 12 -2.70 11.51 8.24
C GLY A 12 -3.01 10.63 9.46
N LYS A 13 -2.52 9.37 9.51
CA LYS A 13 -2.70 8.49 10.66
C LYS A 13 -2.07 9.06 11.92
N THR A 14 -2.74 8.82 13.04
CA THR A 14 -2.25 9.17 14.37
C THR A 14 -1.86 7.92 15.15
N LEU A 15 -1.00 8.08 16.16
CA LEU A 15 -0.71 7.07 17.16
C LEU A 15 -1.20 7.60 18.51
N GLU A 16 -2.17 6.91 19.14
CA GLU A 16 -2.77 7.36 20.41
C GLU A 16 -3.16 8.85 20.39
N GLN A 17 -3.79 9.30 19.30
CA GLN A 17 -4.20 10.68 19.01
C GLN A 17 -3.07 11.68 18.71
N TYR A 18 -1.80 11.26 18.73
CA TYR A 18 -0.67 12.08 18.31
C TYR A 18 -0.41 11.96 16.82
N SER A 19 -0.18 13.10 16.17
CA SER A 19 0.09 13.16 14.73
C SER A 19 1.39 12.46 14.37
N ARG A 20 1.35 11.66 13.29
CA ARG A 20 2.52 11.01 12.69
C ARG A 20 2.98 11.69 11.39
N LEU A 21 2.42 12.85 11.06
CA LEU A 21 2.71 13.55 9.79
C LEU A 21 4.19 13.90 9.61
N GLU A 22 4.93 14.20 10.70
CA GLU A 22 6.36 14.49 10.62
C GLU A 22 7.15 13.27 10.14
N GLU A 23 6.86 12.09 10.68
CA GLU A 23 7.50 10.83 10.29
C GLU A 23 7.11 10.40 8.88
N GLN A 24 5.84 10.61 8.52
CA GLN A 24 5.36 10.36 7.18
C GLN A 24 6.04 11.28 6.15
N GLU A 25 6.32 12.52 6.50
CA GLU A 25 7.08 13.45 5.66
C GLU A 25 8.53 12.99 5.45
N GLU A 26 9.19 12.50 6.51
CA GLU A 26 10.54 11.95 6.40
C GLU A 26 10.57 10.66 5.54
N PHE A 27 9.59 9.76 5.74
CA PHE A 27 9.43 8.59 4.88
C PHE A 27 9.28 8.99 3.40
N LEU A 28 8.43 9.98 3.09
CA LEU A 28 8.19 10.38 1.70
C LEU A 28 9.42 11.00 1.05
N LYS A 29 10.24 11.74 1.80
CA LYS A 29 11.54 12.24 1.32
C LYS A 29 12.49 11.09 0.96
N GLU A 30 12.63 10.11 1.86
CA GLU A 30 13.44 8.92 1.59
C GLU A 30 12.91 8.13 0.39
N PHE A 31 11.58 7.99 0.27
CA PHE A 31 10.96 7.29 -0.84
C PHE A 31 11.28 7.95 -2.20
N ILE A 32 11.25 9.29 -2.26
CA ILE A 32 11.65 10.05 -3.46
C ILE A 32 13.12 9.79 -3.81
N GLU A 33 14.02 9.80 -2.83
CA GLU A 33 15.44 9.48 -3.04
C GLU A 33 15.61 8.06 -3.57
N ILE A 34 14.93 7.07 -2.99
CA ILE A 34 14.96 5.67 -3.43
C ILE A 34 14.52 5.54 -4.90
N VAL A 35 13.44 6.21 -5.30
CA VAL A 35 12.97 6.17 -6.69
C VAL A 35 14.01 6.75 -7.64
N LYS A 36 14.63 7.88 -7.28
CA LYS A 36 15.64 8.55 -8.11
C LYS A 36 16.94 7.73 -8.23
N ASP A 37 17.38 7.14 -7.11
CA ASP A 37 18.68 6.44 -7.05
C ASP A 37 18.63 5.04 -7.68
N ASN A 38 17.46 4.46 -7.88
CA ASN A 38 17.31 3.10 -8.40
C ASN A 38 16.79 3.02 -9.85
N ASP A 39 16.69 4.12 -10.59
CA ASP A 39 16.19 4.14 -11.98
C ASP A 39 14.85 3.39 -12.14
N ILE A 40 13.87 3.72 -11.31
CA ILE A 40 12.57 3.07 -11.30
C ILE A 40 11.74 3.46 -12.52
N ASP A 41 11.26 2.47 -13.27
CA ASP A 41 10.37 2.66 -14.42
C ASP A 41 8.92 2.85 -13.98
N LEU A 42 8.47 2.07 -12.98
CA LEU A 42 7.09 2.06 -12.52
C LEU A 42 7.01 1.96 -10.98
N VAL A 43 6.28 2.86 -10.37
CA VAL A 43 5.91 2.77 -8.96
C VAL A 43 4.48 2.21 -8.86
N LEU A 44 4.31 1.11 -8.11
CA LEU A 44 3.01 0.55 -7.77
C LEU A 44 2.67 0.89 -6.33
N ILE A 45 1.57 1.63 -6.11
CA ILE A 45 1.06 1.95 -4.77
C ILE A 45 -0.25 1.19 -4.57
N ALA A 46 -0.19 0.09 -3.81
CA ALA A 46 -1.27 -0.88 -3.70
C ALA A 46 -2.29 -0.54 -2.60
N GLY A 47 -2.81 0.68 -2.60
CA GLY A 47 -3.93 1.11 -1.77
C GLY A 47 -3.56 1.65 -0.38
N ASP A 48 -4.58 2.11 0.32
CA ASP A 48 -4.54 2.75 1.64
C ASP A 48 -3.54 3.92 1.68
N ILE A 49 -3.76 4.85 0.74
CA ILE A 49 -2.97 6.07 0.62
C ILE A 49 -3.19 6.96 1.84
N TYR A 50 -4.44 7.08 2.26
CA TYR A 50 -4.88 7.88 3.41
C TYR A 50 -5.41 7.01 4.53
N ASP A 51 -5.33 7.50 5.77
CA ASP A 51 -5.85 6.77 6.94
C ASP A 51 -7.38 6.67 6.96
N ASN A 52 -8.05 7.56 6.27
CA ASN A 52 -9.52 7.55 6.15
C ASN A 52 -9.99 8.31 4.91
N GLY A 53 -11.27 8.12 4.55
CA GLY A 53 -11.87 8.72 3.36
C GLY A 53 -12.00 10.25 3.37
N ASN A 54 -11.67 10.93 4.48
CA ASN A 54 -11.62 12.39 4.57
C ASN A 54 -10.28 12.84 5.19
N PRO A 55 -9.16 12.69 4.46
CA PRO A 55 -7.84 12.99 4.97
C PRO A 55 -7.66 14.49 5.27
N PRO A 56 -6.74 14.84 6.19
CA PRO A 56 -6.34 16.22 6.37
C PRO A 56 -5.70 16.79 5.10
N ALA A 57 -5.96 18.06 4.78
CA ALA A 57 -5.39 18.73 3.60
C ALA A 57 -3.84 18.64 3.53
N LYS A 58 -3.16 18.59 4.68
CA LYS A 58 -1.70 18.39 4.73
C LYS A 58 -1.32 17.01 4.17
N ALA A 59 -2.07 15.95 4.49
CA ALA A 59 -1.83 14.61 3.97
C ALA A 59 -2.02 14.53 2.44
N GLU A 60 -3.07 15.17 1.92
CA GLU A 60 -3.29 15.27 0.46
C GLU A 60 -2.15 16.02 -0.22
N LYS A 61 -1.74 17.17 0.35
CA LYS A 61 -0.60 17.92 -0.18
C LYS A 61 0.68 17.09 -0.20
N MET A 62 0.96 16.34 0.85
CA MET A 62 2.14 15.45 0.92
C MET A 62 2.09 14.40 -0.19
N PHE A 63 0.96 13.73 -0.38
CA PHE A 63 0.77 12.74 -1.43
C PHE A 63 1.03 13.35 -2.82
N TYR A 64 0.30 14.39 -3.20
CA TYR A 64 0.44 15.00 -4.53
C TYR A 64 1.82 15.60 -4.77
N SER A 65 2.44 16.20 -3.76
CA SER A 65 3.81 16.71 -3.89
C SER A 65 4.81 15.58 -4.15
N THR A 66 4.66 14.46 -3.45
CA THR A 66 5.54 13.28 -3.60
C THR A 66 5.41 12.67 -4.99
N ILE A 67 4.19 12.36 -5.44
CA ILE A 67 4.01 11.76 -6.77
C ILE A 67 4.44 12.70 -7.90
N SER A 68 4.20 14.00 -7.77
CA SER A 68 4.68 15.01 -8.73
C SER A 68 6.21 15.06 -8.79
N GLU A 69 6.90 14.93 -7.66
CA GLU A 69 8.36 14.94 -7.64
C GLU A 69 8.96 13.65 -8.21
N ILE A 70 8.35 12.49 -7.93
CA ILE A 70 8.75 11.19 -8.49
C ILE A 70 8.66 11.21 -10.02
N THR A 71 7.60 11.77 -10.57
CA THR A 71 7.33 11.77 -12.01
C THR A 71 7.97 12.93 -12.76
N SER A 72 8.57 13.91 -12.05
CA SER A 72 9.09 15.16 -12.62
C SER A 72 10.13 14.98 -13.73
N SER A 73 10.85 13.85 -13.74
CA SER A 73 11.84 13.53 -14.77
C SER A 73 11.24 12.98 -16.09
N GLY A 74 9.94 12.64 -16.11
CA GLY A 74 9.29 11.96 -17.22
C GLY A 74 9.72 10.49 -17.41
N LYS A 75 10.53 9.94 -16.52
CA LYS A 75 11.08 8.57 -16.64
C LYS A 75 10.33 7.53 -15.84
N THR A 76 9.64 7.93 -14.79
CA THR A 76 8.94 7.05 -13.86
C THR A 76 7.44 7.24 -13.96
N ALA A 77 6.69 6.18 -14.26
CA ALA A 77 5.24 6.16 -14.16
C ALA A 77 4.80 5.77 -12.73
N VAL A 78 3.66 6.27 -12.29
CA VAL A 78 3.07 5.92 -10.99
C VAL A 78 1.67 5.38 -11.18
N LEU A 79 1.42 4.17 -10.71
CA LEU A 79 0.08 3.56 -10.69
C LEU A 79 -0.38 3.41 -9.24
N VAL A 80 -1.51 4.03 -8.93
CA VAL A 80 -2.12 4.04 -7.60
C VAL A 80 -3.51 3.43 -7.67
N ILE A 81 -3.81 2.53 -6.77
CA ILE A 81 -5.16 2.01 -6.59
C ILE A 81 -5.70 2.40 -5.20
N ALA A 82 -7.03 2.50 -5.06
CA ALA A 82 -7.64 2.74 -3.76
C ALA A 82 -7.67 1.48 -2.89
N GLY A 83 -7.31 1.62 -1.60
CA GLY A 83 -7.51 0.62 -0.57
C GLY A 83 -8.86 0.75 0.14
N ASN A 84 -9.03 0.02 1.26
CA ASN A 84 -10.29 0.04 2.01
C ASN A 84 -10.48 1.28 2.91
N HIS A 85 -9.40 1.99 3.23
CA HIS A 85 -9.45 3.27 3.94
C HIS A 85 -9.72 4.46 3.02
N ASP A 86 -9.37 4.36 1.74
CA ASP A 86 -9.52 5.44 0.79
C ASP A 86 -10.98 5.65 0.37
N ASN A 87 -11.35 6.91 0.16
CA ASN A 87 -12.54 7.24 -0.62
C ASN A 87 -12.16 7.21 -2.11
N PRO A 88 -12.71 6.26 -2.90
CA PRO A 88 -12.32 6.09 -4.29
C PRO A 88 -12.58 7.32 -5.16
N GLU A 89 -13.72 7.99 -4.99
CA GLU A 89 -14.07 9.19 -5.76
C GLU A 89 -13.12 10.35 -5.44
N ARG A 90 -12.74 10.52 -4.16
CA ARG A 90 -11.81 11.55 -3.73
C ARG A 90 -10.39 11.30 -4.24
N LEU A 91 -9.93 10.05 -4.20
CA LEU A 91 -8.61 9.68 -4.70
C LEU A 91 -8.47 10.02 -6.18
N VAL A 92 -9.49 9.73 -6.99
CA VAL A 92 -9.45 9.98 -8.44
C VAL A 92 -9.90 11.40 -8.84
N ALA A 93 -10.27 12.26 -7.90
CA ALA A 93 -10.76 13.60 -8.22
C ALA A 93 -9.78 14.45 -9.05
N ALA A 94 -8.48 14.22 -8.88
CA ALA A 94 -7.42 14.91 -9.63
C ALA A 94 -6.87 14.09 -10.81
N SER A 95 -7.53 12.99 -11.24
CA SER A 95 -7.00 12.05 -12.26
C SER A 95 -6.58 12.73 -13.57
N SER A 96 -7.34 13.70 -14.05
CA SER A 96 -7.01 14.40 -15.28
C SER A 96 -5.72 15.20 -15.20
N LEU A 97 -5.48 15.87 -14.04
CA LEU A 97 -4.23 16.60 -13.79
C LEU A 97 -3.08 15.62 -13.53
N ALA A 98 -3.34 14.58 -12.75
CA ALA A 98 -2.35 13.55 -12.43
C ALA A 98 -1.84 12.83 -13.68
N TYR A 99 -2.74 12.56 -14.64
CA TYR A 99 -2.41 11.94 -15.92
C TYR A 99 -1.38 12.76 -16.71
N GLU A 100 -1.52 14.10 -16.75
CA GLU A 100 -0.56 14.98 -17.43
C GLU A 100 0.85 14.92 -16.82
N HIS A 101 0.97 14.34 -15.62
CA HIS A 101 2.24 14.15 -14.90
C HIS A 101 2.67 12.67 -14.78
N GLY A 102 2.12 11.77 -15.59
CA GLY A 102 2.55 10.37 -15.59
C GLY A 102 1.98 9.53 -14.44
N VAL A 103 0.85 9.96 -13.85
CA VAL A 103 0.22 9.30 -12.72
C VAL A 103 -1.14 8.74 -13.09
N ILE A 104 -1.35 7.46 -12.80
CA ILE A 104 -2.62 6.73 -13.00
C ILE A 104 -3.27 6.51 -11.64
N LEU A 105 -4.46 7.05 -11.44
CA LEU A 105 -5.25 6.89 -10.21
C LEU A 105 -6.50 6.07 -10.52
N LEU A 106 -6.67 4.91 -9.85
CA LEU A 106 -7.81 4.02 -10.02
C LEU A 106 -8.52 3.81 -8.68
N GLY A 107 -9.79 4.22 -8.61
CA GLY A 107 -10.57 4.19 -7.36
C GLY A 107 -11.41 2.93 -7.19
N GLU A 108 -12.02 2.43 -8.25
CA GLU A 108 -12.96 1.32 -8.21
C GLU A 108 -12.46 0.11 -9.00
N PRO A 109 -12.90 -1.12 -8.68
CA PRO A 109 -12.49 -2.34 -9.38
C PRO A 109 -12.69 -2.32 -10.90
N LYS A 110 -13.70 -1.57 -11.35
CA LYS A 110 -14.04 -1.40 -12.78
C LYS A 110 -13.57 -0.05 -13.34
N SER A 111 -12.62 0.61 -12.69
CA SER A 111 -12.03 1.84 -13.21
C SER A 111 -11.33 1.60 -14.55
N ILE A 112 -11.49 2.53 -15.48
CA ILE A 112 -10.82 2.54 -16.79
C ILE A 112 -9.88 3.73 -16.83
N ALA A 113 -8.61 3.52 -17.14
CA ALA A 113 -7.64 4.60 -17.32
C ALA A 113 -7.80 5.28 -18.69
N ARG A 114 -7.45 6.56 -18.78
CA ARG A 114 -7.37 7.26 -20.08
C ARG A 114 -6.21 6.66 -20.89
N GLN A 115 -6.48 6.32 -22.15
CA GLN A 115 -5.48 5.82 -23.09
C GLN A 115 -4.70 6.98 -23.73
N GLY A 116 -3.47 6.70 -24.16
CA GLY A 116 -2.61 7.62 -24.89
C GLY A 116 -1.31 7.96 -24.18
N VAL A 117 -0.62 8.94 -24.72
CA VAL A 117 0.66 9.44 -24.21
C VAL A 117 0.41 10.39 -23.04
N PHE A 118 1.21 10.28 -22.01
CA PHE A 118 1.17 11.19 -20.86
C PHE A 118 1.74 12.56 -21.25
N GLY A 119 1.24 13.61 -20.62
CA GLY A 119 1.75 14.96 -20.83
C GLY A 119 1.46 15.54 -22.22
N GLU A 120 0.40 15.10 -22.88
CA GLU A 120 0.02 15.54 -24.24
C GLU A 120 -0.08 17.06 -24.35
N TYR A 121 -0.45 17.75 -23.27
CA TYR A 121 -0.56 19.21 -23.21
C TYR A 121 0.67 19.89 -22.62
N ASN A 122 1.68 19.11 -22.17
CA ASN A 122 2.89 19.62 -21.55
C ASN A 122 4.09 19.37 -22.48
N THR A 123 4.32 20.28 -23.40
CA THR A 123 5.37 20.18 -24.44
C THR A 123 6.82 20.14 -23.89
N ASP A 124 7.01 20.46 -22.61
CA ASP A 124 8.33 20.49 -21.99
C ASP A 124 8.77 19.15 -21.41
N ASN A 125 7.82 18.19 -21.21
CA ASN A 125 8.10 16.86 -20.69
C ASN A 125 7.88 15.80 -21.77
N ASN A 126 8.94 15.09 -22.13
CA ASN A 126 8.88 13.93 -23.00
C ASN A 126 8.81 12.69 -22.10
N TYR A 127 7.60 12.10 -21.95
CA TYR A 127 7.42 10.88 -21.18
C TYR A 127 7.78 9.66 -22.01
N ASP A 128 8.60 8.76 -21.44
CA ASP A 128 9.01 7.51 -22.09
C ASP A 128 7.97 6.37 -21.90
N PHE A 129 6.72 6.73 -21.62
CA PHE A 129 5.66 5.76 -21.36
C PHE A 129 4.28 6.22 -21.83
N GLU A 130 3.42 5.25 -22.16
CA GLU A 130 2.06 5.45 -22.63
C GLU A 130 1.13 4.33 -22.18
N ILE A 131 -0.17 4.60 -22.09
CA ILE A 131 -1.21 3.56 -21.95
C ILE A 131 -1.67 3.17 -23.34
N ILE A 132 -1.28 1.95 -23.77
CA ILE A 132 -1.63 1.38 -25.08
C ILE A 132 -3.09 0.99 -25.11
N GLU A 133 -3.54 0.28 -24.08
CA GLU A 133 -4.91 -0.21 -23.93
C GLU A 133 -5.34 -0.15 -22.46
N SER A 134 -6.62 0.10 -22.21
CA SER A 134 -7.23 -0.02 -20.90
C SER A 134 -8.69 -0.46 -21.02
N GLY A 135 -9.15 -1.14 -20.00
CA GLY A 135 -10.53 -1.56 -19.84
C GLY A 135 -10.88 -1.70 -18.38
N GLU A 136 -12.07 -2.19 -18.09
CA GLU A 136 -12.47 -2.46 -16.71
C GLU A 136 -11.50 -3.44 -16.07
N GLY A 137 -10.76 -2.99 -15.03
CA GLY A 137 -9.86 -3.82 -14.23
C GLY A 137 -8.52 -4.16 -14.87
N TYR A 138 -8.10 -3.55 -15.99
CA TYR A 138 -6.76 -3.74 -16.53
C TYR A 138 -6.23 -2.52 -17.30
N ILE A 139 -4.90 -2.45 -17.41
CA ILE A 139 -4.19 -1.53 -18.28
C ILE A 139 -3.06 -2.25 -19.00
N GLU A 140 -2.76 -1.86 -20.22
CA GLU A 140 -1.51 -2.18 -20.92
C GLU A 140 -0.66 -0.92 -21.03
N LEU A 141 0.51 -0.96 -20.38
CA LEU A 141 1.49 0.13 -20.35
C LEU A 141 2.68 -0.23 -21.24
N SER A 142 3.17 0.76 -22.00
CA SER A 142 4.51 0.72 -22.60
C SER A 142 5.41 1.68 -21.83
N ILE A 143 6.55 1.20 -21.36
CA ILE A 143 7.58 2.02 -20.69
C ILE A 143 8.91 1.70 -21.36
N ARG A 144 9.54 2.69 -22.00
CA ARG A 144 10.81 2.53 -22.72
C ARG A 144 10.81 1.35 -23.70
N GLY A 145 9.66 1.08 -24.33
CA GLY A 145 9.49 0.00 -25.30
C GLY A 145 9.22 -1.38 -24.70
N GLU A 146 9.27 -1.56 -23.39
CA GLU A 146 8.79 -2.76 -22.70
C GLU A 146 7.30 -2.65 -22.40
N LYS A 147 6.53 -3.70 -22.71
CA LYS A 147 5.07 -3.73 -22.50
C LYS A 147 4.72 -4.51 -21.25
N ALA A 148 3.82 -3.94 -20.44
CA ALA A 148 3.25 -4.60 -19.27
C ALA A 148 1.74 -4.59 -19.32
N VAL A 149 1.12 -5.77 -19.15
CA VAL A 149 -0.31 -5.91 -18.88
C VAL A 149 -0.50 -6.05 -17.38
N ILE A 150 -1.22 -5.12 -16.79
CA ILE A 150 -1.40 -5.04 -15.34
C ILE A 150 -2.88 -5.19 -15.04
N ILE A 151 -3.27 -6.26 -14.36
CA ILE A 151 -4.60 -6.39 -13.77
C ILE A 151 -4.66 -5.46 -12.57
N THR A 152 -5.64 -4.56 -12.56
CA THR A 152 -5.82 -3.54 -11.52
C THR A 152 -7.13 -3.80 -10.79
N LEU A 153 -7.02 -4.24 -9.54
CA LEU A 153 -8.18 -4.52 -8.69
C LEU A 153 -8.10 -3.70 -7.39
N PRO A 154 -8.52 -2.41 -7.38
CA PRO A 154 -8.73 -1.64 -6.16
C PRO A 154 -9.60 -2.42 -5.18
N TYR A 155 -9.57 -2.10 -3.89
CA TYR A 155 -10.27 -2.84 -2.84
C TYR A 155 -11.67 -3.35 -3.28
N PRO A 156 -11.83 -4.66 -3.52
CA PRO A 156 -13.01 -5.22 -4.19
C PRO A 156 -14.09 -5.64 -3.19
N SER A 157 -14.63 -4.71 -2.39
CA SER A 157 -15.80 -5.00 -1.56
C SER A 157 -17.05 -5.23 -2.43
N GLU A 158 -18.03 -5.97 -1.93
CA GLU A 158 -19.32 -6.19 -2.59
C GLU A 158 -19.95 -4.87 -3.07
N LYS A 159 -19.87 -3.83 -2.23
CA LYS A 159 -20.36 -2.49 -2.58
C LYS A 159 -19.61 -1.91 -3.80
N ARG A 160 -18.28 -2.02 -3.84
CA ARG A 160 -17.46 -1.47 -4.94
C ARG A 160 -17.53 -2.31 -6.20
N LEU A 161 -17.79 -3.60 -6.08
CA LEU A 161 -18.10 -4.47 -7.21
C LEU A 161 -19.52 -4.20 -7.76
N ASN A 162 -20.38 -3.57 -6.97
CA ASN A 162 -21.82 -3.43 -7.19
C ASN A 162 -22.51 -4.79 -7.36
N GLU A 163 -22.10 -5.77 -6.56
CA GLU A 163 -22.57 -7.15 -6.60
C GLU A 163 -22.92 -7.62 -5.19
N VAL A 164 -23.97 -8.44 -5.07
CA VAL A 164 -24.27 -9.21 -3.86
C VAL A 164 -23.74 -10.60 -4.11
N LEU A 165 -22.61 -10.95 -3.47
CA LEU A 165 -21.87 -12.17 -3.77
C LEU A 165 -22.44 -13.40 -3.11
N SER A 166 -23.16 -13.24 -1.99
CA SER A 166 -23.83 -14.34 -1.31
C SER A 166 -25.01 -13.87 -0.48
N THR A 167 -26.12 -14.60 -0.55
CA THR A 167 -27.25 -14.50 0.38
C THR A 167 -27.17 -15.51 1.51
N GLU A 168 -26.12 -16.36 1.49
CA GLU A 168 -25.91 -17.41 2.49
C GLU A 168 -25.66 -16.81 3.87
N LEU A 169 -26.13 -17.51 4.90
CA LEU A 169 -26.09 -17.04 6.27
C LEU A 169 -24.78 -17.41 7.00
N ASN A 170 -24.01 -18.38 6.51
CA ASN A 170 -22.78 -18.78 7.14
C ASN A 170 -21.55 -18.14 6.50
N ASP A 171 -20.53 -17.86 7.31
CA ASP A 171 -19.33 -17.15 6.90
C ASP A 171 -18.45 -17.96 5.93
N GLU A 172 -18.45 -19.28 5.99
CA GLU A 172 -17.63 -20.14 5.13
C GLU A 172 -18.12 -20.09 3.67
N ASP A 173 -19.44 -20.18 3.45
CA ASP A 173 -20.02 -20.11 2.10
C ASP A 173 -19.87 -18.70 1.51
N ARG A 174 -20.01 -17.65 2.33
CA ARG A 174 -19.76 -16.27 1.89
C ARG A 174 -18.30 -16.06 1.48
N GLN A 175 -17.36 -16.54 2.27
CA GLN A 175 -15.94 -16.47 1.97
C GLN A 175 -15.60 -17.22 0.68
N LYS A 176 -16.15 -18.42 0.50
CA LYS A 176 -15.97 -19.21 -0.71
C LYS A 176 -16.52 -18.47 -1.94
N SER A 177 -17.75 -17.98 -1.86
CA SER A 177 -18.40 -17.22 -2.93
C SER A 177 -17.60 -15.98 -3.33
N TYR A 178 -17.08 -15.23 -2.32
CA TYR A 178 -16.23 -14.08 -2.57
C TYR A 178 -14.91 -14.47 -3.26
N SER A 179 -14.21 -15.48 -2.72
CA SER A 179 -12.96 -15.97 -3.31
C SER A 179 -13.14 -16.48 -4.72
N ASP A 180 -14.23 -17.22 -4.99
CA ASP A 180 -14.55 -17.74 -6.33
C ASP A 180 -14.83 -16.57 -7.29
N ARG A 181 -15.59 -15.57 -6.88
CA ARG A 181 -15.89 -14.40 -7.70
C ARG A 181 -14.66 -13.58 -8.05
N ILE A 182 -13.76 -13.36 -7.10
CA ILE A 182 -12.48 -12.68 -7.38
C ILE A 182 -11.63 -13.52 -8.34
N GLY A 183 -11.65 -14.85 -8.19
CA GLY A 183 -10.99 -15.78 -9.12
C GLY A 183 -11.52 -15.64 -10.54
N GLU A 184 -12.85 -15.63 -10.74
CA GLU A 184 -13.48 -15.43 -12.05
C GLU A 184 -13.04 -14.10 -12.69
N LEU A 185 -13.02 -13.01 -11.92
CA LEU A 185 -12.54 -11.71 -12.40
C LEU A 185 -11.07 -11.77 -12.84
N PHE A 186 -10.22 -12.45 -12.07
CA PHE A 186 -8.82 -12.62 -12.43
C PHE A 186 -8.65 -13.50 -13.67
N ASP A 187 -9.44 -14.58 -13.82
CA ASP A 187 -9.38 -15.47 -14.98
C ASP A 187 -9.78 -14.73 -16.26
N ASP A 188 -10.88 -13.95 -16.20
CA ASP A 188 -11.35 -13.15 -17.34
C ASP A 188 -10.31 -12.09 -17.74
N LEU A 189 -9.74 -11.38 -16.79
CA LEU A 189 -8.73 -10.35 -17.04
C LEU A 189 -7.39 -10.94 -17.51
N ALA A 190 -7.04 -12.14 -17.05
CA ALA A 190 -5.83 -12.85 -17.45
C ALA A 190 -5.82 -13.28 -18.93
N LEU A 191 -6.97 -13.26 -19.60
CA LEU A 191 -7.04 -13.45 -21.06
C LEU A 191 -6.29 -12.35 -21.85
N LYS A 192 -6.01 -11.22 -21.20
CA LYS A 192 -5.18 -10.13 -21.76
C LYS A 192 -3.68 -10.41 -21.66
N TYR A 193 -3.25 -11.37 -20.84
CA TYR A 193 -1.84 -11.71 -20.66
C TYR A 193 -1.27 -12.39 -21.91
N ARG A 194 -0.06 -11.98 -22.27
CA ARG A 194 0.65 -12.52 -23.43
C ARG A 194 2.09 -12.91 -23.03
N ASP A 195 2.73 -13.71 -23.86
CA ASP A 195 4.10 -14.16 -23.60
C ASP A 195 5.13 -13.07 -23.96
N ASP A 196 4.73 -12.07 -24.78
CA ASP A 196 5.54 -10.90 -25.14
C ASP A 196 5.36 -9.71 -24.21
N THR A 197 4.57 -9.85 -23.15
CA THR A 197 4.33 -8.82 -22.14
C THR A 197 4.79 -9.23 -20.76
N ILE A 198 5.12 -8.24 -19.94
CA ILE A 198 5.23 -8.39 -18.50
C ILE A 198 3.82 -8.45 -17.94
N ASN A 199 3.50 -9.51 -17.17
CA ASN A 199 2.15 -9.78 -16.67
C ASN A 199 2.11 -9.59 -15.17
N LEU A 200 1.34 -8.60 -14.70
CA LEU A 200 1.31 -8.16 -13.31
C LEU A 200 -0.11 -8.11 -12.76
N VAL A 201 -0.21 -8.19 -11.43
CA VAL A 201 -1.43 -7.85 -10.67
C VAL A 201 -1.08 -6.77 -9.67
N ILE A 202 -1.94 -5.76 -9.52
CA ILE A 202 -1.96 -4.87 -8.37
C ILE A 202 -3.34 -4.92 -7.73
N SER A 203 -3.41 -5.19 -6.42
CA SER A 203 -4.68 -5.25 -5.69
C SER A 203 -4.52 -4.87 -4.23
N HIS A 204 -5.65 -4.54 -3.60
CA HIS A 204 -5.72 -4.28 -2.18
C HIS A 204 -6.78 -5.20 -1.55
N LEU A 205 -6.37 -6.39 -1.10
CA LEU A 205 -7.25 -7.40 -0.56
C LEU A 205 -6.52 -8.37 0.38
N TYR A 206 -7.27 -9.12 1.19
CA TYR A 206 -6.71 -10.14 2.06
C TYR A 206 -6.61 -11.50 1.33
N VAL A 207 -5.43 -12.10 1.35
CA VAL A 207 -5.16 -13.44 0.79
C VAL A 207 -4.97 -14.44 1.92
N MET A 208 -5.62 -15.59 1.82
CA MET A 208 -5.50 -16.68 2.79
C MET A 208 -4.05 -17.07 3.02
N GLY A 209 -3.66 -17.20 4.29
CA GLY A 209 -2.29 -17.49 4.70
C GLY A 209 -1.42 -16.26 4.90
N GLY A 210 -1.94 -15.06 4.65
CA GLY A 210 -1.32 -13.81 5.10
C GLY A 210 -1.46 -13.63 6.61
N GLU A 211 -0.46 -13.03 7.26
CA GLU A 211 -0.44 -12.77 8.69
C GLU A 211 -0.72 -11.29 8.96
N GLU A 212 -1.80 -11.01 9.71
CA GLU A 212 -2.12 -9.67 10.18
C GLU A 212 -1.15 -9.22 11.27
N SER A 213 -0.83 -7.93 11.30
CA SER A 213 -0.04 -7.32 12.38
C SER A 213 -0.90 -6.87 13.56
N GLY A 214 -2.22 -6.82 13.37
CA GLY A 214 -3.20 -6.33 14.34
C GLY A 214 -3.36 -4.80 14.34
N SER A 215 -2.80 -4.11 13.35
CA SER A 215 -2.97 -2.68 13.10
C SER A 215 -3.83 -2.38 11.87
N GLU A 216 -4.14 -3.41 11.11
CA GLU A 216 -5.04 -3.38 9.97
C GLU A 216 -6.48 -3.16 10.43
N ARG A 217 -7.26 -2.52 9.58
CA ARG A 217 -8.71 -2.46 9.78
C ARG A 217 -9.32 -3.80 9.41
N SER A 218 -9.98 -4.45 10.37
CA SER A 218 -10.69 -5.70 10.09
C SER A 218 -11.61 -5.52 8.88
N ILE A 219 -11.42 -6.34 7.85
CA ILE A 219 -12.22 -6.28 6.61
C ILE A 219 -13.65 -6.74 6.89
N GLN A 220 -13.86 -7.62 7.87
CA GLN A 220 -15.17 -7.89 8.49
C GLN A 220 -15.04 -8.76 9.76
N LEU A 221 -16.06 -8.71 10.62
CA LEU A 221 -16.30 -9.72 11.66
C LEU A 221 -16.45 -11.10 10.98
N GLY A 222 -15.44 -11.98 11.12
CA GLY A 222 -15.49 -13.35 10.64
C GLY A 222 -14.59 -13.73 9.45
N GLY A 223 -13.76 -12.80 8.92
CA GLY A 223 -12.79 -13.13 7.84
C GLY A 223 -13.41 -13.47 6.48
N SER A 224 -14.64 -13.02 6.23
CA SER A 224 -15.45 -13.41 5.08
C SER A 224 -15.00 -12.88 3.72
N LEU A 225 -14.01 -11.98 3.66
CA LEU A 225 -13.50 -11.40 2.40
C LEU A 225 -12.04 -11.79 2.11
N SER A 226 -11.68 -13.05 2.33
CA SER A 226 -10.36 -13.55 1.98
C SER A 226 -10.36 -14.31 0.66
N VAL A 227 -9.27 -14.14 -0.12
CA VAL A 227 -9.10 -14.79 -1.43
C VAL A 227 -8.08 -15.91 -1.33
N SER A 228 -8.38 -17.07 -1.91
CA SER A 228 -7.41 -18.16 -1.99
C SER A 228 -6.23 -17.78 -2.90
N PRO A 229 -4.98 -18.06 -2.52
CA PRO A 229 -3.81 -17.84 -3.38
C PRO A 229 -3.93 -18.51 -4.75
N SER A 230 -4.65 -19.64 -4.84
CA SER A 230 -4.87 -20.38 -6.08
C SER A 230 -5.76 -19.66 -7.10
N LYS A 231 -6.44 -18.58 -6.69
CA LYS A 231 -7.28 -17.76 -7.56
C LYS A 231 -6.50 -16.71 -8.35
N PHE A 232 -5.25 -16.48 -8.00
CA PHE A 232 -4.41 -15.55 -8.73
C PHE A 232 -3.94 -16.15 -10.07
N PRO A 233 -3.84 -15.34 -11.14
CA PRO A 233 -3.44 -15.81 -12.45
C PRO A 233 -2.07 -16.48 -12.43
N GLU A 234 -1.98 -17.69 -12.97
CA GLU A 234 -0.72 -18.44 -13.02
C GLU A 234 0.36 -17.71 -13.84
N LYS A 235 -0.04 -17.07 -14.94
CA LYS A 235 0.84 -16.30 -15.82
C LYS A 235 1.33 -14.97 -15.24
N ALA A 236 0.77 -14.50 -14.11
CA ALA A 236 1.27 -13.32 -13.45
C ALA A 236 2.69 -13.57 -12.92
N GLN A 237 3.63 -12.70 -13.30
CA GLN A 237 5.03 -12.79 -12.86
C GLN A 237 5.23 -12.16 -11.48
N TYR A 238 4.41 -11.16 -11.14
CA TYR A 238 4.39 -10.52 -9.83
C TYR A 238 2.99 -10.00 -9.48
N CYS A 239 2.61 -10.14 -8.21
CA CYS A 239 1.36 -9.63 -7.68
C CYS A 239 1.68 -8.71 -6.50
N ALA A 240 1.46 -7.41 -6.72
CA ALA A 240 1.65 -6.34 -5.74
C ALA A 240 0.39 -6.19 -4.90
N LEU A 241 0.47 -6.50 -3.60
CA LEU A 241 -0.66 -6.42 -2.68
C LEU A 241 -0.45 -5.38 -1.59
N GLY A 242 -1.52 -4.67 -1.24
CA GLY A 242 -1.67 -3.90 -0.02
C GLY A 242 -2.71 -4.51 0.90
N HIS A 243 -2.93 -3.90 2.06
CA HIS A 243 -3.83 -4.22 3.15
C HIS A 243 -3.12 -4.76 4.41
N LEU A 244 -2.16 -5.69 4.26
CA LEU A 244 -1.42 -6.20 5.41
C LEU A 244 -0.18 -5.36 5.67
N HIS A 245 -0.06 -4.83 6.90
CA HIS A 245 1.03 -3.92 7.28
C HIS A 245 2.37 -4.62 7.51
N ARG A 246 2.36 -5.95 7.63
CA ARG A 246 3.58 -6.76 7.71
C ARG A 246 4.10 -7.07 6.31
N PRO A 247 5.34 -6.68 5.94
CA PRO A 247 5.96 -7.11 4.70
C PRO A 247 6.10 -8.62 4.65
N GLN A 248 5.53 -9.27 3.65
CA GLN A 248 5.51 -10.73 3.57
C GLN A 248 5.23 -11.25 2.18
N LYS A 249 5.67 -12.48 1.93
CA LYS A 249 5.25 -13.29 0.79
C LYS A 249 4.10 -14.20 1.19
N VAL A 250 3.12 -14.38 0.33
CA VAL A 250 2.02 -15.32 0.58
C VAL A 250 2.55 -16.75 0.44
N PRO A 251 2.31 -17.64 1.43
CA PRO A 251 2.77 -19.03 1.37
C PRO A 251 2.25 -19.78 0.14
N GLY A 252 3.06 -20.70 -0.39
CA GLY A 252 2.67 -21.57 -1.52
C GLY A 252 2.67 -20.92 -2.90
N THR A 253 3.06 -19.63 -3.03
CA THR A 253 2.98 -18.86 -4.29
C THR A 253 4.32 -18.69 -5.00
N LYS A 254 5.33 -19.49 -4.66
CA LYS A 254 6.73 -19.31 -5.12
C LYS A 254 7.27 -17.90 -4.84
N GLY A 255 6.62 -17.14 -3.96
CA GLY A 255 7.01 -15.80 -3.57
C GLY A 255 6.66 -14.69 -4.56
N LYS A 256 5.84 -14.95 -5.57
CA LYS A 256 5.40 -13.93 -6.53
C LYS A 256 4.27 -13.05 -6.02
N ILE A 257 3.48 -13.50 -5.04
CA ILE A 257 2.42 -12.71 -4.40
C ILE A 257 2.97 -12.15 -3.09
N ARG A 258 3.00 -10.81 -2.98
CA ARG A 258 3.62 -10.13 -1.84
C ARG A 258 2.82 -8.93 -1.35
N TYR A 259 2.84 -8.76 -0.03
CA TYR A 259 2.45 -7.54 0.66
C TYR A 259 3.70 -6.72 0.97
N SER A 260 3.77 -5.48 0.51
CA SER A 260 4.89 -4.59 0.84
C SER A 260 4.87 -4.15 2.30
N GLY A 261 3.70 -4.16 2.91
CA GLY A 261 3.47 -3.65 4.25
C GLY A 261 3.41 -2.13 4.31
N SER A 262 3.10 -1.61 5.49
CA SER A 262 3.12 -0.17 5.72
C SER A 262 4.56 0.37 5.80
N PRO A 263 4.81 1.64 5.39
CA PRO A 263 6.17 2.19 5.33
C PRO A 263 6.76 2.54 6.68
N ILE A 264 5.94 2.80 7.69
CA ILE A 264 6.34 3.07 9.06
C ILE A 264 5.54 2.18 10.03
N GLN A 265 5.99 2.06 11.28
CA GLN A 265 5.26 1.32 12.30
C GLN A 265 4.03 2.12 12.75
N TYR A 266 2.84 1.56 12.61
CA TYR A 266 1.58 2.20 13.02
C TYR A 266 1.02 1.68 14.34
N SER A 267 1.59 0.61 14.89
CA SER A 267 1.16 0.00 16.14
C SER A 267 2.33 -0.63 16.87
N LYS A 268 2.18 -0.80 18.20
CA LYS A 268 3.13 -1.56 19.03
C LYS A 268 3.28 -3.01 18.59
N SER A 269 2.31 -3.57 17.89
CA SER A 269 2.39 -4.93 17.34
C SER A 269 3.40 -5.05 16.18
N GLU A 270 3.82 -3.93 15.59
CA GLU A 270 4.73 -3.88 14.45
C GLU A 270 6.21 -3.64 14.83
N ILE A 271 6.54 -3.56 16.11
CA ILE A 271 7.89 -3.23 16.61
C ILE A 271 8.96 -4.17 16.02
N ASN A 272 8.62 -5.43 15.80
CA ASN A 272 9.57 -6.44 15.33
C ASN A 272 9.66 -6.54 13.80
N TYR A 273 8.98 -5.68 13.05
CA TYR A 273 8.96 -5.73 11.59
C TYR A 273 9.79 -4.59 11.00
N SER A 274 10.73 -4.96 10.13
CA SER A 274 11.41 -4.00 9.27
C SER A 274 10.43 -3.51 8.20
N LYS A 275 10.38 -2.21 7.99
CA LYS A 275 9.54 -1.56 6.98
C LYS A 275 10.32 -1.32 5.71
N GLY A 276 9.64 -1.30 4.56
CA GLY A 276 10.32 -1.13 3.28
C GLY A 276 9.38 -1.21 2.09
N ALA A 277 9.98 -1.35 0.92
CA ALA A 277 9.35 -1.59 -0.36
C ALA A 277 9.98 -2.80 -1.06
N TYR A 278 9.29 -3.37 -2.04
CA TYR A 278 9.90 -4.37 -2.93
C TYR A 278 10.39 -3.72 -4.21
N LEU A 279 11.66 -3.98 -4.53
CA LEU A 279 12.24 -3.72 -5.84
C LEU A 279 12.09 -4.98 -6.68
N VAL A 280 11.47 -4.85 -7.85
CA VAL A 280 11.12 -5.96 -8.73
C VAL A 280 11.71 -5.69 -10.12
N ASP A 281 12.69 -6.48 -10.51
CA ASP A 281 13.22 -6.49 -11.87
C ASP A 281 12.56 -7.61 -12.67
N VAL A 282 11.84 -7.28 -13.74
CA VAL A 282 11.04 -8.24 -14.51
C VAL A 282 11.11 -7.97 -15.99
N LYS A 283 11.13 -9.03 -16.80
CA LYS A 283 11.07 -9.00 -18.27
C LYS A 283 9.99 -9.94 -18.77
N ALA A 284 9.46 -9.67 -19.95
CA ALA A 284 8.49 -10.54 -20.59
C ALA A 284 9.01 -12.00 -20.67
N GLY A 285 8.17 -12.96 -20.27
CA GLY A 285 8.48 -14.39 -20.30
C GLY A 285 9.50 -14.88 -19.27
N ALA A 286 10.05 -14.02 -18.38
CA ALA A 286 11.02 -14.38 -17.36
C ALA A 286 10.41 -14.31 -15.95
N GLU A 287 10.98 -15.05 -15.01
CA GLU A 287 10.64 -14.89 -13.59
C GLU A 287 11.12 -13.53 -13.08
N ALA A 288 10.35 -12.92 -12.17
CA ALA A 288 10.71 -11.65 -11.55
C ALA A 288 11.82 -11.85 -10.49
N GLU A 289 12.84 -10.99 -10.53
CA GLU A 289 13.83 -10.88 -9.47
C GLU A 289 13.33 -9.87 -8.44
N ILE A 290 13.21 -10.29 -7.17
CA ILE A 290 12.56 -9.50 -6.13
C ILE A 290 13.51 -9.30 -4.97
N SER A 291 13.81 -8.05 -4.65
CA SER A 291 14.62 -7.64 -3.50
C SER A 291 13.87 -6.65 -2.60
N ASN A 292 14.36 -6.47 -1.38
CA ASN A 292 13.79 -5.54 -0.42
C ASN A 292 14.64 -4.28 -0.35
N ILE A 293 13.98 -3.12 -0.34
CA ILE A 293 14.58 -1.85 0.07
C ILE A 293 13.99 -1.51 1.42
N LEU A 294 14.84 -1.40 2.45
CA LEU A 294 14.40 -1.08 3.80
C LEU A 294 14.33 0.43 4.01
N PHE A 295 13.28 0.89 4.65
CA PHE A 295 13.12 2.29 5.08
C PHE A 295 13.75 2.50 6.45
N ARG A 296 14.23 3.72 6.68
CA ARG A 296 14.71 4.14 8.00
C ARG A 296 13.54 4.23 8.98
N ASN A 297 13.77 3.78 10.19
CA ASN A 297 12.83 3.98 11.27
C ASN A 297 13.12 5.31 11.97
N TYR A 298 12.49 6.39 11.52
CA TYR A 298 12.76 7.76 11.99
C TYR A 298 12.38 8.00 13.44
N LYS A 299 11.35 7.28 13.91
CA LYS A 299 10.85 7.39 15.28
C LYS A 299 10.27 6.04 15.70
N PRO A 300 11.14 5.10 16.09
CA PRO A 300 10.72 3.74 16.45
C PRO A 300 9.77 3.72 17.62
N ILE A 301 8.91 2.70 17.64
CA ILE A 301 8.03 2.40 18.77
C ILE A 301 8.75 1.43 19.69
N GLU A 302 8.82 1.77 20.98
CA GLU A 302 9.39 0.93 22.04
C GLU A 302 8.37 0.63 23.13
N ILE A 303 8.53 -0.51 23.82
CA ILE A 303 7.77 -0.83 25.02
C ILE A 303 8.74 -0.81 26.19
N TRP A 304 8.48 0.07 27.15
CA TRP A 304 9.27 0.14 28.37
C TRP A 304 8.48 -0.48 29.51
N LYS A 305 9.04 -1.54 30.11
CA LYS A 305 8.50 -2.18 31.30
C LYS A 305 9.23 -1.62 32.53
N CYS A 306 8.47 -1.02 33.43
CA CYS A 306 8.98 -0.41 34.65
C CYS A 306 8.30 -1.03 35.88
N ASP A 307 9.06 -1.28 36.93
CA ASP A 307 8.54 -1.87 38.15
C ASP A 307 7.90 -0.83 39.09
N SER A 308 8.09 0.47 38.80
CA SER A 308 7.46 1.57 39.53
C SER A 308 7.26 2.82 38.68
N THR A 309 6.44 3.75 39.15
CA THR A 309 6.25 5.07 38.52
C THR A 309 7.51 5.94 38.60
N GLU A 310 8.30 5.79 39.66
CA GLU A 310 9.57 6.49 39.88
C GLU A 310 10.58 6.07 38.82
N GLU A 311 10.74 4.77 38.60
CA GLU A 311 11.60 4.22 37.54
C GLU A 311 11.19 4.72 36.15
N ALA A 312 9.88 4.70 35.84
CA ALA A 312 9.37 5.20 34.59
C ALA A 312 9.71 6.68 34.38
N LEU A 313 9.51 7.52 35.38
CA LEU A 313 9.85 8.95 35.35
C LEU A 313 11.36 9.20 35.20
N GLU A 314 12.19 8.42 35.85
CA GLU A 314 13.64 8.52 35.72
C GLU A 314 14.08 8.14 34.31
N LYS A 315 13.57 7.04 33.77
CA LYS A 315 13.84 6.60 32.39
C LYS A 315 13.41 7.63 31.38
N CYS A 316 12.21 8.23 31.54
CA CYS A 316 11.76 9.32 30.69
C CYS A 316 12.67 10.56 30.73
N LYS A 317 13.28 10.88 31.87
CA LYS A 317 14.25 11.99 31.99
C LYS A 317 15.55 11.70 31.25
N ILE A 318 16.07 10.46 31.39
CA ILE A 318 17.33 10.04 30.77
C ILE A 318 17.19 9.93 29.24
N GLU A 319 16.08 9.36 28.76
CA GLU A 319 15.86 9.02 27.37
C GLU A 319 15.01 10.06 26.61
N GLY A 320 14.55 11.11 27.28
CA GLY A 320 13.56 12.06 26.77
C GLY A 320 13.97 12.88 25.54
N GLU A 321 15.27 12.88 25.19
CA GLU A 321 15.77 13.52 23.97
C GLU A 321 15.74 12.60 22.73
N LYS A 322 15.50 11.29 22.95
CA LYS A 322 15.40 10.34 21.83
C LYS A 322 14.12 10.56 21.03
N LYS A 323 14.24 10.52 19.71
CA LYS A 323 13.08 10.54 18.81
C LYS A 323 12.45 9.14 18.75
N ILE A 324 11.67 8.78 19.75
CA ILE A 324 10.98 7.47 19.87
C ILE A 324 9.55 7.65 20.34
N TRP A 325 8.70 6.68 20.04
CA TRP A 325 7.41 6.50 20.68
C TRP A 325 7.52 5.43 21.76
N VAL A 326 7.03 5.72 22.95
CA VAL A 326 7.14 4.78 24.08
C VAL A 326 5.77 4.39 24.60
N TYR A 327 5.53 3.09 24.67
CA TYR A 327 4.46 2.52 25.47
C TYR A 327 5.01 2.14 26.84
N LEU A 328 4.55 2.82 27.89
CA LEU A 328 4.96 2.55 29.27
C LEU A 328 4.05 1.46 29.88
N GLU A 329 4.64 0.34 30.24
CA GLU A 329 3.99 -0.72 31.03
C GLU A 329 4.54 -0.65 32.47
N ILE A 330 3.75 -0.06 33.38
CA ILE A 330 4.17 0.17 34.76
C ILE A 330 3.45 -0.79 35.70
N LYS A 331 4.20 -1.55 36.50
CA LYS A 331 3.65 -2.35 37.59
C LYS A 331 3.27 -1.43 38.75
N THR A 332 1.99 -1.35 39.06
CA THR A 332 1.50 -0.56 40.18
C THR A 332 0.48 -1.32 41.01
N LYS A 333 0.48 -1.11 42.31
CA LYS A 333 -0.54 -1.63 43.25
C LYS A 333 -1.67 -0.63 43.48
N GLU A 334 -1.49 0.61 43.03
CA GLU A 334 -2.42 1.72 43.24
C GLU A 334 -2.78 2.36 41.89
N ILE A 335 -3.92 3.02 41.86
CA ILE A 335 -4.36 3.79 40.68
C ILE A 335 -3.42 5.01 40.53
N ILE A 336 -2.80 5.14 39.37
CA ILE A 336 -1.93 6.27 39.03
C ILE A 336 -2.78 7.53 38.96
N SER A 337 -2.38 8.60 39.68
CA SER A 337 -3.08 9.88 39.59
C SER A 337 -2.90 10.52 38.23
N THR A 338 -3.93 11.24 37.75
CA THR A 338 -3.93 11.93 36.45
C THR A 338 -2.75 12.92 36.30
N GLU A 339 -2.22 13.46 37.39
CA GLU A 339 -1.06 14.35 37.37
C GLU A 339 0.24 13.61 37.07
N LYS A 340 0.42 12.38 37.62
CA LYS A 340 1.57 11.52 37.33
C LYS A 340 1.52 10.98 35.91
N ASP A 341 0.33 10.62 35.45
CA ASP A 341 0.09 10.13 34.09
C ASP A 341 0.44 11.22 33.05
N ARG A 342 0.00 12.45 33.23
CA ARG A 342 0.32 13.59 32.35
C ARG A 342 1.81 13.94 32.29
N LYS A 343 2.59 13.68 33.34
CA LYS A 343 4.05 13.90 33.35
C LYS A 343 4.81 12.86 32.52
N SER A 344 4.24 11.68 32.31
CA SER A 344 4.83 10.63 31.47
C SER A 344 4.54 10.78 29.99
N THR A 345 3.59 11.65 29.60
CA THR A 345 3.13 11.83 28.21
C THR A 345 3.64 13.09 27.51
N ARG A 346 4.62 13.80 28.09
CA ARG A 346 5.20 15.02 27.48
C ARG A 346 6.61 14.79 26.96
#